data_2c0f3c8e477c52b3923fe1e1d0236f7f
#
_entry.id   2c0f3c8e477c52b3923fe1e1d0236f7f
#
_cell.length_a   1.000
_cell.length_b   1.000
_cell.length_c   1.000
_cell.angle_alpha   90.00
_cell.angle_beta   90.00
_cell.angle_gamma   90.00
#
_symmetry.space_group_name_H-M   'P 1'
#
loop_
_entity.id
_entity.type
_entity.pdbx_description
1 polymer ?
#
loop_
_entity_poly.entity_id
_entity_poly.type
_entity_poly.pdbx_seq_one_letter_code
_entity_poly.pdbx_strand_id
1 'polypeptide(L)'
;MLRIARCMEHFDEYKGNNMPKIKQPQEPFGDINVIIQDTYLEIVASILMVPDIESAQVGLALDASASIKKMYGISGLVGSAFFQASTIPNVMEPVAKSIASFLTNFAGDGTVHLIYWACNPSGQGIEPIGTFNADTLENLTIQGPKREKWGRGTKLLPPLQYFLDHKMKESPWSLVIFITDGIIEDLDEVKSYCMQVGKDIADNKRKNIKLVLLGVGEEVDESQMEELDDMFEGTELEDPEGNEIDLWCHKLASDMQRMEEVFAEVVSENTTVAPNGKILDSDGNVIANYADGLPAKFRFNMPKNSKSFTLELANGSITQDISEVFL
;
A
#
# COMPACT_ATOMS: atom_id res chain seq x y z
N MET A 1 27.25 -11.28 -9.57
CA MET A 1 26.55 -12.56 -9.87
C MET A 1 26.59 -13.63 -8.78
N LEU A 2 27.55 -13.65 -7.85
CA LEU A 2 27.62 -14.73 -6.83
C LEU A 2 27.03 -14.39 -5.44
N ARG A 3 26.54 -13.17 -5.20
CA ARG A 3 25.89 -12.77 -3.93
C ARG A 3 24.37 -12.73 -4.00
N ILE A 4 23.79 -12.47 -5.16
CA ILE A 4 22.34 -12.39 -5.37
C ILE A 4 21.73 -13.81 -5.41
N ALA A 5 22.41 -14.77 -6.04
CA ALA A 5 21.98 -16.18 -6.02
C ALA A 5 21.91 -16.79 -4.61
N ARG A 6 22.65 -16.26 -3.64
CA ARG A 6 22.65 -16.78 -2.26
C ARG A 6 21.47 -16.27 -1.41
N CYS A 7 20.89 -15.13 -1.75
CA CYS A 7 19.64 -14.64 -1.08
C CYS A 7 18.40 -15.36 -1.63
N MET A 8 18.31 -15.55 -2.94
CA MET A 8 17.18 -16.26 -3.56
C MET A 8 17.19 -17.77 -3.27
N GLU A 9 18.37 -18.40 -3.21
CA GLU A 9 18.47 -19.83 -2.82
C GLU A 9 18.00 -20.08 -1.37
N HIS A 10 18.04 -19.11 -0.47
CA HIS A 10 17.49 -19.24 0.88
C HIS A 10 15.97 -19.03 0.95
N PHE A 11 15.38 -18.30 0.00
CA PHE A 11 13.92 -18.11 -0.04
C PHE A 11 13.16 -19.32 -0.61
N ASP A 12 13.73 -20.01 -1.61
CA ASP A 12 13.10 -21.20 -2.21
C ASP A 12 13.19 -22.46 -1.33
N GLU A 13 14.13 -22.52 -0.39
CA GLU A 13 14.25 -23.65 0.54
C GLU A 13 13.10 -23.74 1.56
N TYR A 14 12.34 -22.63 1.76
CA TYR A 14 11.26 -22.54 2.75
C TYR A 14 9.83 -22.64 2.18
N LYS A 15 9.64 -22.71 0.88
CA LYS A 15 8.31 -22.87 0.24
C LYS A 15 7.59 -24.19 0.54
N GLY A 16 8.19 -25.09 1.31
CA GLY A 16 7.66 -26.42 1.62
C GLY A 16 7.27 -26.70 3.07
N ASN A 17 7.58 -25.84 4.03
CA ASN A 17 7.25 -26.04 5.42
C ASN A 17 6.12 -25.12 5.87
N ASN A 18 5.09 -25.71 6.48
CA ASN A 18 4.00 -25.00 7.18
C ASN A 18 4.63 -24.14 8.30
N MET A 19 5.01 -22.90 7.99
CA MET A 19 5.48 -21.93 8.99
C MET A 19 4.27 -21.46 9.78
N PRO A 20 4.18 -21.72 11.08
CA PRO A 20 3.09 -21.20 11.88
C PRO A 20 3.14 -19.65 11.86
N LYS A 21 2.02 -19.06 11.41
CA LYS A 21 1.80 -17.63 11.37
C LYS A 21 0.91 -17.23 12.55
N ILE A 22 1.23 -16.14 13.22
CA ILE A 22 0.39 -15.59 14.28
C ILE A 22 -0.91 -15.07 13.64
N LYS A 23 -2.06 -15.56 14.12
CA LYS A 23 -3.37 -15.25 13.54
C LYS A 23 -3.86 -13.84 13.89
N GLN A 24 -3.49 -13.36 15.06
CA GLN A 24 -3.90 -12.04 15.56
C GLN A 24 -2.68 -11.30 16.12
N PRO A 25 -1.85 -10.69 15.25
CA PRO A 25 -0.77 -9.85 15.70
C PRO A 25 -1.29 -8.66 16.51
N GLN A 26 -0.56 -8.30 17.56
CA GLN A 26 -0.82 -7.09 18.33
C GLN A 26 -0.35 -5.88 17.52
N GLU A 27 -1.21 -4.88 17.36
CA GLU A 27 -0.79 -3.63 16.72
C GLU A 27 0.45 -3.02 17.42
N PRO A 28 1.45 -2.52 16.66
CA PRO A 28 1.48 -2.28 15.21
C PRO A 28 2.10 -3.42 14.38
N PHE A 29 2.20 -4.64 14.89
CA PHE A 29 2.71 -5.74 14.08
C PHE A 29 1.73 -6.10 12.96
N GLY A 30 2.28 -6.30 11.77
CA GLY A 30 1.57 -6.87 10.62
C GLY A 30 1.65 -8.39 10.62
N ASP A 31 2.55 -8.94 9.83
CA ASP A 31 2.78 -10.38 9.79
C ASP A 31 3.85 -10.80 10.79
N ILE A 32 3.61 -11.92 11.47
CA ILE A 32 4.58 -12.57 12.35
C ILE A 32 4.62 -14.05 11.99
N ASN A 33 5.76 -14.47 11.47
CA ASN A 33 6.06 -15.87 11.15
C ASN A 33 7.03 -16.41 12.19
N VAL A 34 6.74 -17.60 12.70
CA VAL A 34 7.57 -18.29 13.70
C VAL A 34 8.16 -19.53 13.07
N ILE A 35 9.48 -19.62 13.02
CA ILE A 35 10.22 -20.77 12.50
C ILE A 35 10.80 -21.50 13.71
N ILE A 36 10.32 -22.73 13.94
CA ILE A 36 10.76 -23.53 15.08
C ILE A 36 12.03 -24.29 14.70
N GLN A 37 13.16 -23.88 15.28
CA GLN A 37 14.45 -24.54 15.13
C GLN A 37 14.69 -25.52 16.31
N ASP A 38 15.76 -26.32 16.25
CA ASP A 38 16.06 -27.30 17.28
C ASP A 38 16.25 -26.70 18.66
N THR A 39 16.95 -25.56 18.74
CA THR A 39 17.37 -24.92 20.01
C THR A 39 16.77 -23.53 20.25
N TYR A 40 16.19 -22.89 19.25
CA TYR A 40 15.64 -21.54 19.31
C TYR A 40 14.41 -21.40 18.42
N LEU A 41 13.71 -20.28 18.56
CA LEU A 41 12.69 -19.82 17.62
C LEU A 41 13.29 -18.68 16.79
N GLU A 42 13.13 -18.74 15.49
CA GLU A 42 13.42 -17.62 14.60
C GLU A 42 12.11 -16.91 14.28
N ILE A 43 12.05 -15.62 14.56
CA ILE A 43 10.89 -14.77 14.31
C ILE A 43 11.18 -13.87 13.13
N VAL A 44 10.25 -13.83 12.20
CA VAL A 44 10.22 -12.82 11.11
C VAL A 44 8.96 -11.99 11.32
N ALA A 45 9.12 -10.74 11.66
CA ALA A 45 8.02 -9.84 11.97
C ALA A 45 8.05 -8.62 11.04
N SER A 46 6.88 -8.20 10.59
CA SER A 46 6.68 -6.89 9.97
C SER A 46 6.01 -5.93 10.95
N ILE A 47 6.33 -4.65 10.80
CA ILE A 47 5.74 -3.58 11.59
C ILE A 47 5.01 -2.63 10.66
N LEU A 48 3.73 -2.37 10.95
CA LEU A 48 2.88 -1.43 10.23
C LEU A 48 3.00 -0.03 10.84
N MET A 49 4.23 0.42 11.05
CA MET A 49 4.48 1.80 11.45
C MET A 49 4.72 2.63 10.19
N VAL A 50 4.05 3.76 10.15
CA VAL A 50 4.25 4.75 9.10
C VAL A 50 5.65 5.32 9.22
N PRO A 51 6.46 5.34 8.15
CA PRO A 51 7.70 6.09 8.15
C PRO A 51 7.38 7.55 8.49
N ASP A 52 8.00 8.08 9.55
CA ASP A 52 7.89 9.49 9.89
C ASP A 52 8.78 10.31 8.93
N ILE A 53 8.27 10.50 7.72
CA ILE A 53 8.96 11.30 6.70
C ILE A 53 8.36 12.70 6.72
N GLU A 54 9.13 13.63 7.26
CA GLU A 54 8.76 15.04 7.26
C GLU A 54 8.40 15.50 5.83
N SER A 55 7.22 16.12 5.68
CA SER A 55 6.69 16.61 4.40
C SER A 55 6.32 15.55 3.36
N ALA A 56 6.17 14.28 3.74
CA ALA A 56 5.58 13.26 2.86
C ALA A 56 4.19 13.67 2.40
N GLN A 57 3.84 13.38 1.14
CA GLN A 57 2.53 13.70 0.55
C GLN A 57 1.81 12.44 0.10
N VAL A 58 0.49 12.43 0.32
CA VAL A 58 -0.34 11.28 -0.02
C VAL A 58 -1.55 11.66 -0.86
N GLY A 59 -1.95 10.75 -1.75
CA GLY A 59 -3.06 10.94 -2.66
C GLY A 59 -3.98 9.74 -2.78
N LEU A 60 -5.24 10.01 -3.08
CA LEU A 60 -6.24 8.99 -3.37
C LEU A 60 -6.99 9.38 -4.65
N ALA A 61 -6.92 8.52 -5.65
CA ALA A 61 -7.57 8.67 -6.93
C ALA A 61 -8.74 7.68 -7.05
N LEU A 62 -9.94 8.19 -7.19
CA LEU A 62 -11.17 7.41 -7.28
C LEU A 62 -11.61 7.35 -8.75
N ASP A 63 -11.71 6.16 -9.30
CA ASP A 63 -12.20 5.95 -10.65
C ASP A 63 -13.62 6.54 -10.82
N ALA A 64 -13.83 7.24 -11.91
CA ALA A 64 -15.10 7.81 -12.34
C ALA A 64 -15.45 7.41 -13.78
N SER A 65 -15.04 6.22 -14.21
CA SER A 65 -15.51 5.60 -15.44
C SER A 65 -16.97 5.17 -15.31
N ALA A 66 -17.60 4.84 -16.44
CA ALA A 66 -19.02 4.49 -16.44
C ALA A 66 -19.32 3.14 -15.78
N SER A 67 -18.36 2.20 -15.76
CA SER A 67 -18.48 0.88 -15.15
C SER A 67 -18.70 0.98 -13.65
N ILE A 68 -17.91 1.79 -12.96
CA ILE A 68 -17.89 1.89 -11.49
C ILE A 68 -19.11 2.60 -10.87
N LYS A 69 -19.98 3.20 -11.68
CA LYS A 69 -21.16 3.97 -11.19
C LYS A 69 -22.01 3.25 -10.17
N LYS A 70 -22.16 1.94 -10.30
CA LYS A 70 -22.94 1.12 -9.35
C LYS A 70 -22.34 1.18 -7.94
N MET A 71 -21.02 1.27 -7.82
CA MET A 71 -20.36 1.36 -6.52
C MET A 71 -20.62 2.71 -5.82
N TYR A 72 -20.92 3.76 -6.59
CA TYR A 72 -21.40 5.05 -6.05
C TYR A 72 -22.90 5.09 -5.79
N GLY A 73 -23.60 3.96 -5.90
CA GLY A 73 -25.05 3.90 -5.69
C GLY A 73 -25.88 4.45 -6.86
N ILE A 74 -25.28 4.62 -8.04
CA ILE A 74 -25.95 5.16 -9.23
C ILE A 74 -26.46 4.00 -10.08
N SER A 75 -27.78 3.79 -10.07
CA SER A 75 -28.42 2.83 -10.96
C SER A 75 -28.46 3.39 -12.38
N GLY A 76 -28.00 2.58 -13.37
CA GLY A 76 -28.20 2.90 -14.78
C GLY A 76 -29.70 3.00 -15.09
N LEU A 77 -30.11 4.06 -15.80
CA LEU A 77 -31.45 4.16 -16.34
C LEU A 77 -31.65 3.07 -17.39
N VAL A 78 -32.21 1.94 -16.99
CA VAL A 78 -32.87 1.06 -17.93
C VAL A 78 -34.29 1.61 -18.07
N GLY A 79 -34.58 2.16 -19.26
CA GLY A 79 -35.87 2.73 -19.57
C GLY A 79 -36.99 1.70 -19.49
N SER A 80 -37.72 1.72 -18.40
CA SER A 80 -39.15 1.44 -18.35
C SER A 80 -39.72 1.92 -17.01
N ALA A 81 -40.78 2.68 -17.08
CA ALA A 81 -41.44 3.41 -15.98
C ALA A 81 -42.14 2.53 -14.94
N PHE A 82 -41.73 1.29 -14.75
CA PHE A 82 -42.43 0.33 -13.86
C PHE A 82 -41.51 -0.44 -12.88
N PHE A 83 -40.21 -0.16 -12.81
CA PHE A 83 -39.38 -0.77 -11.79
C PHE A 83 -39.15 0.23 -10.66
N GLN A 84 -39.56 -0.15 -9.44
CA GLN A 84 -39.15 0.51 -8.21
C GLN A 84 -37.62 0.67 -8.25
N ALA A 85 -37.15 1.91 -8.11
CA ALA A 85 -35.74 2.20 -7.95
C ALA A 85 -35.25 1.46 -6.70
N SER A 86 -34.62 0.30 -6.89
CA SER A 86 -33.84 -0.30 -5.82
C SER A 86 -32.72 0.68 -5.54
N THR A 87 -32.70 1.26 -4.34
CA THR A 87 -31.59 2.10 -3.88
C THR A 87 -30.37 1.20 -3.73
N ILE A 88 -29.47 1.26 -4.71
CA ILE A 88 -28.17 0.60 -4.59
C ILE A 88 -27.38 1.41 -3.57
N PRO A 89 -26.80 0.77 -2.55
CA PRO A 89 -25.99 1.51 -1.58
C PRO A 89 -24.72 2.03 -2.25
N ASN A 90 -24.31 3.24 -1.86
CA ASN A 90 -22.99 3.76 -2.21
C ASN A 90 -21.95 3.06 -1.33
N VAL A 91 -21.20 2.11 -1.90
CA VAL A 91 -20.13 1.37 -1.22
C VAL A 91 -18.77 2.04 -1.39
N MET A 92 -18.63 2.92 -2.39
CA MET A 92 -17.37 3.64 -2.63
C MET A 92 -17.07 4.66 -1.52
N GLU A 93 -18.07 5.36 -1.03
CA GLU A 93 -17.86 6.41 -0.02
C GLU A 93 -17.23 5.88 1.28
N PRO A 94 -17.74 4.85 1.95
CA PRO A 94 -17.11 4.34 3.17
C PRO A 94 -15.71 3.76 2.91
N VAL A 95 -15.49 3.08 1.79
CA VAL A 95 -14.16 2.54 1.43
C VAL A 95 -13.17 3.67 1.21
N ALA A 96 -13.52 4.65 0.39
CA ALA A 96 -12.64 5.79 0.11
C ALA A 96 -12.33 6.62 1.37
N LYS A 97 -13.31 6.82 2.25
CA LYS A 97 -13.09 7.51 3.53
C LYS A 97 -12.15 6.73 4.45
N SER A 98 -12.30 5.41 4.53
CA SER A 98 -11.43 4.57 5.34
C SER A 98 -9.98 4.62 4.84
N ILE A 99 -9.77 4.46 3.53
CA ILE A 99 -8.45 4.57 2.91
C ILE A 99 -7.88 5.98 3.11
N ALA A 100 -8.66 7.02 2.85
CA ALA A 100 -8.20 8.40 3.00
C ALA A 100 -7.82 8.73 4.45
N SER A 101 -8.63 8.29 5.43
CA SER A 101 -8.32 8.47 6.86
C SER A 101 -7.03 7.77 7.25
N PHE A 102 -6.80 6.56 6.74
CA PHE A 102 -5.55 5.84 6.97
C PHE A 102 -4.37 6.57 6.34
N LEU A 103 -4.52 7.05 5.09
CA LEU A 103 -3.48 7.80 4.37
C LEU A 103 -3.04 9.07 5.10
N THR A 104 -3.92 9.73 5.86
CA THR A 104 -3.53 10.94 6.62
C THR A 104 -2.42 10.66 7.64
N ASN A 105 -2.27 9.42 8.10
CA ASN A 105 -1.19 9.03 9.01
C ASN A 105 0.18 9.00 8.31
N PHE A 106 0.21 8.86 6.96
CA PHE A 106 1.45 8.85 6.16
C PHE A 106 1.87 10.24 5.67
N ALA A 107 0.99 11.21 5.76
CA ALA A 107 1.26 12.56 5.33
C ALA A 107 1.99 13.36 6.41
N GLY A 108 3.07 14.03 6.06
CA GLY A 108 3.81 14.87 7.00
C GLY A 108 2.98 16.03 7.58
N ASP A 109 1.94 16.47 6.85
CA ASP A 109 1.00 17.49 7.31
C ASP A 109 -0.37 16.94 7.76
N GLY A 110 -0.50 15.60 7.81
CA GLY A 110 -1.73 14.93 8.19
C GLY A 110 -2.87 15.08 7.19
N THR A 111 -2.58 15.42 5.92
CA THR A 111 -3.62 15.64 4.89
C THR A 111 -3.47 14.70 3.71
N VAL A 112 -4.60 14.35 3.07
CA VAL A 112 -4.66 13.55 1.86
C VAL A 112 -5.33 14.33 0.74
N HIS A 113 -4.77 14.25 -0.49
CA HIS A 113 -5.35 14.88 -1.67
C HIS A 113 -6.20 13.88 -2.46
N LEU A 114 -7.49 14.20 -2.64
CA LEU A 114 -8.47 13.34 -3.33
C LEU A 114 -8.82 13.90 -4.70
N ILE A 115 -8.93 12.99 -5.69
CA ILE A 115 -9.43 13.30 -7.03
C ILE A 115 -10.41 12.23 -7.52
N TYR A 116 -11.30 12.60 -8.43
CA TYR A 116 -11.87 11.67 -9.40
C TYR A 116 -11.02 11.67 -10.67
N TRP A 117 -10.79 10.49 -11.23
CA TRP A 117 -10.06 10.30 -12.49
C TRP A 117 -10.87 9.47 -13.47
N ALA A 118 -10.35 9.21 -14.67
CA ALA A 118 -11.09 8.58 -15.75
C ALA A 118 -12.41 9.30 -16.07
N CYS A 119 -12.47 10.61 -15.83
CA CYS A 119 -13.62 11.43 -16.15
C CYS A 119 -13.67 11.75 -17.65
N ASN A 120 -14.80 12.32 -18.07
CA ASN A 120 -15.19 12.73 -19.41
C ASN A 120 -15.20 11.58 -20.45
N PRO A 121 -15.78 11.78 -21.66
CA PRO A 121 -15.93 10.69 -22.65
C PRO A 121 -14.62 10.07 -23.14
N SER A 122 -13.48 10.75 -22.98
CA SER A 122 -12.16 10.22 -23.36
C SER A 122 -11.49 9.41 -22.25
N GLY A 123 -12.02 9.39 -21.02
CA GLY A 123 -11.40 8.76 -19.87
C GLY A 123 -10.14 9.46 -19.35
N GLN A 124 -9.85 10.69 -19.81
CA GLN A 124 -8.64 11.43 -19.45
C GLN A 124 -8.89 12.54 -18.43
N GLY A 125 -10.15 12.83 -18.12
CA GLY A 125 -10.51 13.93 -17.26
C GLY A 125 -10.19 13.67 -15.79
N ILE A 126 -9.88 14.73 -15.07
CA ILE A 126 -9.63 14.73 -13.63
C ILE A 126 -10.50 15.79 -13.00
N GLU A 127 -11.20 15.43 -11.93
CA GLU A 127 -11.91 16.37 -11.08
C GLU A 127 -11.32 16.35 -9.66
N PRO A 128 -10.59 17.40 -9.24
CA PRO A 128 -10.14 17.50 -7.85
C PRO A 128 -11.32 17.59 -6.88
N ILE A 129 -11.31 16.72 -5.86
CA ILE A 129 -12.28 16.75 -4.76
C ILE A 129 -11.80 17.74 -3.69
N GLY A 130 -10.52 17.65 -3.32
CA GLY A 130 -9.90 18.54 -2.36
C GLY A 130 -8.78 17.91 -1.57
N THR A 131 -8.31 18.62 -0.54
CA THR A 131 -7.32 18.15 0.43
C THR A 131 -8.00 18.12 1.80
N PHE A 132 -7.85 17.01 2.52
CA PHE A 132 -8.60 16.73 3.74
C PHE A 132 -7.68 16.14 4.81
N ASN A 133 -7.90 16.50 6.05
CA ASN A 133 -7.39 15.80 7.23
C ASN A 133 -8.45 14.84 7.78
N ALA A 134 -8.12 14.06 8.81
CA ALA A 134 -9.03 13.08 9.41
C ALA A 134 -10.39 13.70 9.81
N ASP A 135 -10.40 14.87 10.44
CA ASP A 135 -11.63 15.53 10.92
C ASP A 135 -12.53 15.99 9.77
N THR A 136 -11.95 16.49 8.69
CA THR A 136 -12.69 17.01 7.53
C THR A 136 -13.21 15.89 6.63
N LEU A 137 -12.56 14.71 6.64
CA LEU A 137 -13.00 13.53 5.92
C LEU A 137 -14.35 12.98 6.42
N GLU A 138 -14.64 13.11 7.71
CA GLU A 138 -15.91 12.62 8.28
C GLU A 138 -17.11 13.25 7.58
N ASN A 139 -17.03 14.54 7.25
CA ASN A 139 -18.10 15.31 6.62
C ASN A 139 -18.07 15.28 5.08
N LEU A 140 -17.05 14.63 4.49
CA LEU A 140 -16.94 14.55 3.04
C LEU A 140 -18.01 13.59 2.47
N THR A 141 -18.63 13.99 1.37
CA THR A 141 -19.56 13.14 0.61
C THR A 141 -18.95 12.77 -0.72
N ILE A 142 -18.83 11.46 -0.98
CA ILE A 142 -18.22 10.89 -2.19
C ILE A 142 -19.31 10.24 -3.05
N GLN A 143 -19.78 10.96 -4.07
CA GLN A 143 -20.91 10.55 -4.92
C GLN A 143 -20.56 10.49 -6.41
N GLY A 144 -19.27 10.59 -6.75
CA GLY A 144 -18.78 10.70 -8.11
C GLY A 144 -18.64 12.16 -8.58
N PRO A 145 -18.14 12.36 -9.81
CA PRO A 145 -17.82 13.70 -10.34
C PRO A 145 -19.06 14.56 -10.45
N LYS A 146 -18.93 15.84 -10.12
CA LYS A 146 -20.01 16.86 -10.15
C LYS A 146 -19.86 17.84 -11.30
N ARG A 147 -18.62 18.14 -11.67
CA ARG A 147 -18.27 19.11 -12.74
C ARG A 147 -17.97 18.38 -14.04
N GLU A 148 -17.20 17.30 -13.94
CA GLU A 148 -16.87 16.44 -15.06
C GLU A 148 -17.99 15.41 -15.29
N LYS A 149 -17.99 14.80 -16.49
CA LYS A 149 -18.85 13.67 -16.82
C LYS A 149 -18.15 12.38 -16.48
N TRP A 150 -18.92 11.34 -16.18
CA TRP A 150 -18.44 9.98 -16.09
C TRP A 150 -17.76 9.56 -17.40
N GLY A 151 -16.58 8.96 -17.29
CA GLY A 151 -15.79 8.52 -18.44
C GLY A 151 -16.37 7.32 -19.15
N ARG A 152 -15.86 7.08 -20.35
CA ARG A 152 -16.17 5.85 -21.13
C ARG A 152 -14.98 4.92 -21.26
N GLY A 153 -13.82 5.36 -20.80
CA GLY A 153 -12.57 4.61 -20.75
C GLY A 153 -11.83 4.89 -19.47
N THR A 154 -10.82 4.08 -19.19
CA THR A 154 -10.02 4.13 -17.97
C THR A 154 -8.56 4.37 -18.33
N LYS A 155 -8.12 5.63 -18.32
CA LYS A 155 -6.75 6.04 -18.64
C LYS A 155 -6.02 6.48 -17.40
N LEU A 156 -4.98 5.74 -17.04
CA LEU A 156 -4.22 5.91 -15.79
C LEU A 156 -3.09 6.95 -15.90
N LEU A 157 -2.56 7.21 -17.10
CA LEU A 157 -1.48 8.17 -17.27
C LEU A 157 -1.83 9.60 -16.82
N PRO A 158 -3.01 10.17 -17.14
CA PRO A 158 -3.35 11.52 -16.70
C PRO A 158 -3.33 11.72 -15.17
N PRO A 159 -3.96 10.87 -14.33
CA PRO A 159 -3.90 11.03 -12.89
C PRO A 159 -2.50 10.78 -12.31
N LEU A 160 -1.68 9.91 -12.91
CA LEU A 160 -0.27 9.77 -12.54
C LEU A 160 0.49 11.09 -12.73
N GLN A 161 0.41 11.69 -13.92
CA GLN A 161 1.05 12.97 -14.21
C GLN A 161 0.52 14.09 -13.32
N TYR A 162 -0.78 14.10 -13.02
CA TYR A 162 -1.38 15.05 -12.10
C TYR A 162 -0.73 15.01 -10.71
N PHE A 163 -0.57 13.82 -10.15
CA PHE A 163 0.10 13.69 -8.85
C PHE A 163 1.59 13.93 -8.96
N LEU A 164 2.28 13.22 -9.83
CA LEU A 164 3.72 13.16 -9.82
C LEU A 164 4.40 14.41 -10.40
N ASP A 165 3.82 15.03 -11.44
CA ASP A 165 4.45 16.19 -12.08
C ASP A 165 3.94 17.52 -11.56
N HIS A 166 2.77 17.54 -10.87
CA HIS A 166 2.16 18.78 -10.42
C HIS A 166 1.97 18.85 -8.91
N LYS A 167 1.24 17.88 -8.33
CA LYS A 167 0.86 17.97 -6.91
C LYS A 167 1.99 17.64 -5.95
N MET A 168 2.75 16.58 -6.25
CA MET A 168 3.74 15.98 -5.35
C MET A 168 5.17 16.07 -5.91
N LYS A 169 5.40 16.91 -6.91
CA LYS A 169 6.68 17.00 -7.59
C LYS A 169 7.87 17.24 -6.67
N GLU A 170 7.67 18.07 -5.66
CA GLU A 170 8.71 18.46 -4.70
C GLU A 170 8.63 17.65 -3.38
N SER A 171 7.75 16.65 -3.31
CA SER A 171 7.61 15.83 -2.11
C SER A 171 8.86 14.98 -1.88
N PRO A 172 9.38 14.89 -0.65
CA PRO A 172 10.51 14.01 -0.34
C PRO A 172 10.13 12.54 -0.41
N TRP A 173 8.85 12.23 -0.26
CA TRP A 173 8.28 10.91 -0.43
C TRP A 173 6.79 11.01 -0.76
N SER A 174 6.32 10.19 -1.68
CA SER A 174 4.94 10.23 -2.14
C SER A 174 4.29 8.85 -2.16
N LEU A 175 3.03 8.80 -1.73
CA LEU A 175 2.19 7.60 -1.83
C LEU A 175 0.87 7.97 -2.49
N VAL A 176 0.52 7.29 -3.58
CA VAL A 176 -0.76 7.49 -4.25
C VAL A 176 -1.48 6.15 -4.44
N ILE A 177 -2.73 6.09 -4.01
CA ILE A 177 -3.61 4.94 -4.25
C ILE A 177 -4.58 5.28 -5.37
N PHE A 178 -4.66 4.39 -6.37
CA PHE A 178 -5.61 4.44 -7.45
C PHE A 178 -6.62 3.32 -7.28
N ILE A 179 -7.89 3.67 -7.11
CA ILE A 179 -8.99 2.68 -7.06
C ILE A 179 -9.63 2.60 -8.43
N THR A 180 -9.76 1.40 -8.99
CA THR A 180 -10.40 1.15 -10.29
C THR A 180 -11.16 -0.18 -10.31
N ASP A 181 -12.19 -0.27 -11.17
CA ASP A 181 -12.93 -1.51 -11.46
C ASP A 181 -12.72 -2.00 -12.89
N GLY A 182 -11.82 -1.34 -13.65
CA GLY A 182 -11.75 -1.55 -15.09
C GLY A 182 -10.35 -1.85 -15.61
N ILE A 183 -10.33 -2.19 -16.90
CA ILE A 183 -9.12 -2.40 -17.70
C ILE A 183 -8.46 -1.06 -17.97
N ILE A 184 -7.13 -0.98 -17.80
CA ILE A 184 -6.33 0.22 -18.10
C ILE A 184 -6.08 0.27 -19.61
N GLU A 185 -6.61 1.31 -20.27
CA GLU A 185 -6.57 1.43 -21.73
C GLU A 185 -5.25 2.01 -22.28
N ASP A 186 -4.43 2.63 -21.43
CA ASP A 186 -3.17 3.29 -21.77
C ASP A 186 -1.97 2.67 -21.03
N LEU A 187 -1.99 1.34 -20.84
CA LEU A 187 -0.99 0.62 -20.06
C LEU A 187 0.44 0.82 -20.57
N ASP A 188 0.65 0.76 -21.89
CA ASP A 188 1.98 0.94 -22.49
C ASP A 188 2.54 2.35 -22.26
N GLU A 189 1.70 3.37 -22.35
CA GLU A 189 2.06 4.75 -22.06
C GLU A 189 2.37 4.95 -20.59
N VAL A 190 1.59 4.31 -19.68
CA VAL A 190 1.84 4.28 -18.24
C VAL A 190 3.19 3.64 -17.95
N LYS A 191 3.47 2.46 -18.48
CA LYS A 191 4.76 1.77 -18.31
C LYS A 191 5.94 2.63 -18.80
N SER A 192 5.78 3.24 -19.96
CA SER A 192 6.82 4.12 -20.53
C SER A 192 7.09 5.33 -19.64
N TYR A 193 6.05 5.95 -19.11
CA TYR A 193 6.15 7.07 -18.17
C TYR A 193 6.80 6.65 -16.85
N CYS A 194 6.34 5.55 -16.25
CA CYS A 194 6.89 5.03 -15.00
C CYS A 194 8.36 4.61 -15.13
N MET A 195 8.76 4.04 -16.28
CA MET A 195 10.16 3.75 -16.56
C MET A 195 11.03 5.02 -16.57
N GLN A 196 10.51 6.14 -17.07
CA GLN A 196 11.22 7.41 -17.00
C GLN A 196 11.28 7.94 -15.56
N VAL A 197 10.19 7.82 -14.79
CA VAL A 197 10.15 8.16 -13.36
C VAL A 197 11.19 7.35 -12.58
N GLY A 198 11.30 6.04 -12.81
CA GLY A 198 12.32 5.20 -12.18
C GLY A 198 13.75 5.66 -12.49
N LYS A 199 14.03 6.01 -13.75
CA LYS A 199 15.33 6.59 -14.14
C LYS A 199 15.62 7.93 -13.44
N ASP A 200 14.59 8.77 -13.29
CA ASP A 200 14.73 10.05 -12.61
C ASP A 200 14.98 9.87 -11.09
N ILE A 201 14.44 8.81 -10.49
CA ILE A 201 14.75 8.42 -9.10
C ILE A 201 16.20 7.93 -9.01
N ALA A 202 16.62 7.00 -9.88
CA ALA A 202 17.98 6.49 -9.91
C ALA A 202 19.02 7.61 -10.09
N ASP A 203 18.71 8.60 -10.92
CA ASP A 203 19.54 9.80 -11.14
C ASP A 203 19.45 10.85 -10.01
N ASN A 204 18.71 10.60 -8.93
CA ASN A 204 18.39 11.52 -7.83
C ASN A 204 17.75 12.86 -8.32
N LYS A 205 17.06 12.82 -9.45
CA LYS A 205 16.27 13.95 -9.98
C LYS A 205 14.88 14.00 -9.37
N ARG A 206 14.42 12.86 -8.87
CA ARG A 206 13.11 12.68 -8.23
C ARG A 206 13.28 11.85 -6.96
N LYS A 207 12.47 12.10 -5.97
CA LYS A 207 12.45 11.36 -4.71
C LYS A 207 11.55 10.11 -4.81
N ASN A 208 11.62 9.25 -3.79
CA ASN A 208 10.92 7.97 -3.77
C ASN A 208 9.40 8.14 -3.83
N ILE A 209 8.78 7.28 -4.61
CA ILE A 209 7.34 7.26 -4.88
C ILE A 209 6.87 5.82 -4.73
N LYS A 210 5.73 5.65 -4.07
CA LYS A 210 4.97 4.40 -4.10
C LYS A 210 3.59 4.64 -4.68
N LEU A 211 3.19 3.76 -5.57
CA LEU A 211 1.92 3.76 -6.27
C LEU A 211 1.20 2.45 -5.95
N VAL A 212 -0.05 2.55 -5.54
CA VAL A 212 -0.88 1.38 -5.24
C VAL A 212 -2.04 1.34 -6.21
N LEU A 213 -2.21 0.23 -6.90
CA LEU A 213 -3.38 -0.03 -7.72
C LEU A 213 -4.32 -0.97 -6.98
N LEU A 214 -5.47 -0.44 -6.55
CA LEU A 214 -6.49 -1.20 -5.83
C LEU A 214 -7.63 -1.55 -6.78
N GLY A 215 -7.70 -2.81 -7.16
CA GLY A 215 -8.77 -3.36 -7.98
C GLY A 215 -10.03 -3.62 -7.16
N VAL A 216 -11.18 -3.13 -7.63
CA VAL A 216 -12.49 -3.31 -6.99
C VAL A 216 -13.48 -3.87 -7.99
N GLY A 217 -14.24 -4.91 -7.59
CA GLY A 217 -15.24 -5.52 -8.47
C GLY A 217 -14.71 -6.69 -9.30
N GLU A 218 -15.51 -7.12 -10.31
CA GLU A 218 -15.26 -8.36 -11.06
C GLU A 218 -14.67 -8.10 -12.47
N GLU A 219 -14.55 -6.84 -12.90
CA GLU A 219 -14.10 -6.46 -14.26
C GLU A 219 -12.62 -6.07 -14.29
N VAL A 220 -11.92 -6.17 -13.15
CA VAL A 220 -10.50 -5.86 -13.02
C VAL A 220 -9.66 -6.88 -13.79
N ASP A 221 -8.69 -6.40 -14.56
CA ASP A 221 -7.68 -7.25 -15.18
C ASP A 221 -6.43 -7.32 -14.30
N GLU A 222 -6.35 -8.38 -13.50
CA GLU A 222 -5.24 -8.62 -12.57
C GLU A 222 -3.91 -8.74 -13.32
N SER A 223 -3.89 -9.27 -14.55
CA SER A 223 -2.66 -9.38 -15.32
C SER A 223 -2.04 -8.03 -15.68
N GLN A 224 -2.87 -6.99 -15.91
CA GLN A 224 -2.36 -5.63 -16.09
C GLN A 224 -1.81 -5.03 -14.79
N MET A 225 -2.38 -5.40 -13.66
CA MET A 225 -1.90 -4.97 -12.34
C MET A 225 -0.54 -5.61 -12.04
N GLU A 226 -0.39 -6.92 -12.29
CA GLU A 226 0.87 -7.65 -12.19
C GLU A 226 1.94 -7.06 -13.12
N GLU A 227 1.57 -6.74 -14.38
CA GLU A 227 2.51 -6.11 -15.32
C GLU A 227 3.05 -4.75 -14.84
N LEU A 228 2.29 -3.99 -14.07
CA LEU A 228 2.77 -2.74 -13.47
C LEU A 228 3.65 -3.00 -12.26
N ASP A 229 3.27 -3.95 -11.42
CA ASP A 229 3.99 -4.34 -10.21
C ASP A 229 5.40 -4.85 -10.57
N ASP A 230 5.47 -5.78 -11.52
CA ASP A 230 6.71 -6.44 -11.95
C ASP A 230 7.53 -5.62 -12.96
N MET A 231 7.09 -4.43 -13.38
CA MET A 231 7.69 -3.70 -14.51
C MET A 231 9.16 -3.32 -14.32
N PHE A 232 9.65 -3.30 -13.11
CA PHE A 232 11.06 -3.02 -12.78
C PHE A 232 11.87 -4.28 -12.51
N GLU A 233 11.25 -5.46 -12.42
CA GLU A 233 11.97 -6.71 -12.22
C GLU A 233 13.01 -6.95 -13.33
N GLY A 234 14.22 -7.31 -12.90
CA GLY A 234 15.34 -7.54 -13.81
C GLY A 234 15.89 -6.28 -14.49
N THR A 235 15.44 -5.09 -14.11
CA THR A 235 16.14 -3.86 -14.47
C THR A 235 17.38 -3.69 -13.57
N GLU A 236 18.39 -2.96 -14.04
CA GLU A 236 19.57 -2.61 -13.23
C GLU A 236 19.39 -1.22 -12.58
N LEU A 237 18.13 -0.76 -12.41
CA LEU A 237 17.83 0.54 -11.84
C LEU A 237 17.79 0.43 -10.31
N GLU A 238 18.66 1.21 -9.66
CA GLU A 238 18.72 1.34 -8.20
C GLU A 238 18.52 2.79 -7.80
N ASP A 239 17.93 3.01 -6.63
CA ASP A 239 17.84 4.33 -6.02
C ASP A 239 19.24 4.78 -5.51
N PRO A 240 19.41 6.04 -5.07
CA PRO A 240 20.69 6.52 -4.55
C PRO A 240 21.22 5.77 -3.32
N GLU A 241 20.37 5.05 -2.61
CA GLU A 241 20.70 4.21 -1.46
C GLU A 241 21.11 2.78 -1.88
N GLY A 242 20.97 2.44 -3.15
CA GLY A 242 21.31 1.11 -3.71
C GLY A 242 20.18 0.08 -3.58
N ASN A 243 18.94 0.50 -3.38
CA ASN A 243 17.78 -0.37 -3.43
C ASN A 243 17.24 -0.45 -4.86
N GLU A 244 16.73 -1.62 -5.25
CA GLU A 244 16.02 -1.77 -6.51
C GLU A 244 14.83 -0.80 -6.60
N ILE A 245 14.64 -0.19 -7.78
CA ILE A 245 13.47 0.66 -8.01
C ILE A 245 12.23 -0.24 -8.07
N ASP A 246 11.26 0.09 -7.24
CA ASP A 246 9.95 -0.56 -7.18
C ASP A 246 8.88 0.50 -6.92
N LEU A 247 8.16 0.90 -7.96
CA LEU A 247 7.17 1.99 -7.87
C LEU A 247 5.77 1.48 -7.52
N TRP A 248 5.37 0.32 -8.03
CA TRP A 248 4.01 -0.16 -7.93
C TRP A 248 3.87 -1.29 -6.92
N CYS A 249 2.71 -1.35 -6.32
CA CYS A 249 2.14 -2.57 -5.79
C CYS A 249 0.65 -2.62 -6.12
N HIS A 250 0.09 -3.82 -6.14
CA HIS A 250 -1.32 -4.00 -6.43
C HIS A 250 -2.02 -4.89 -5.40
N LYS A 251 -3.34 -4.69 -5.26
CA LYS A 251 -4.21 -5.53 -4.45
C LYS A 251 -5.59 -5.61 -5.07
N LEU A 252 -6.24 -6.75 -4.89
CA LEU A 252 -7.67 -6.88 -5.11
C LEU A 252 -8.39 -6.66 -3.78
N ALA A 253 -9.43 -5.82 -3.80
CA ALA A 253 -10.21 -5.54 -2.60
C ALA A 253 -10.92 -6.80 -2.07
N SER A 254 -11.20 -7.79 -2.92
CA SER A 254 -11.75 -9.11 -2.55
C SER A 254 -10.82 -9.91 -1.64
N ASP A 255 -9.52 -9.73 -1.78
CA ASP A 255 -8.50 -10.54 -1.11
C ASP A 255 -8.04 -9.90 0.21
N MET A 256 -8.45 -8.66 0.43
CA MET A 256 -8.11 -7.92 1.63
C MET A 256 -9.00 -8.30 2.81
N GLN A 257 -8.40 -8.70 3.91
CA GLN A 257 -9.09 -8.89 5.20
C GLN A 257 -9.03 -7.63 6.06
N ARG A 258 -7.99 -6.83 5.91
CA ARG A 258 -7.74 -5.59 6.65
C ARG A 258 -7.17 -4.52 5.72
N MET A 259 -7.48 -3.27 6.03
CA MET A 259 -7.00 -2.11 5.28
C MET A 259 -5.47 -1.99 5.30
N GLU A 260 -4.85 -2.39 6.40
CA GLU A 260 -3.40 -2.37 6.61
C GLU A 260 -2.63 -3.26 5.63
N GLU A 261 -3.28 -4.26 5.04
CA GLU A 261 -2.67 -5.16 4.05
C GLU A 261 -2.28 -4.43 2.76
N VAL A 262 -2.99 -3.37 2.39
CA VAL A 262 -2.60 -2.49 1.26
C VAL A 262 -1.24 -1.85 1.52
N PHE A 263 -0.92 -1.59 2.79
CA PHE A 263 0.24 -0.82 3.19
C PHE A 263 1.43 -1.68 3.61
N ALA A 264 1.20 -2.94 3.94
CA ALA A 264 2.28 -3.86 4.32
C ALA A 264 3.33 -4.03 3.20
N GLU A 265 2.93 -3.84 1.94
CA GLU A 265 3.82 -3.90 0.78
C GLU A 265 4.34 -2.52 0.34
N VAL A 266 3.68 -1.43 0.75
CA VAL A 266 4.11 -0.07 0.43
C VAL A 266 5.38 0.32 1.20
N VAL A 267 5.56 -0.26 2.38
CA VAL A 267 6.76 -0.05 3.18
C VAL A 267 7.77 -1.13 2.80
N SER A 268 8.79 -0.77 2.03
CA SER A 268 9.84 -1.72 1.65
C SER A 268 10.45 -2.36 2.90
N GLU A 269 10.86 -3.62 2.81
CA GLU A 269 11.41 -4.40 3.94
C GLU A 269 12.54 -3.67 4.67
N ASN A 270 13.30 -2.85 3.95
CA ASN A 270 14.43 -2.08 4.47
C ASN A 270 14.07 -0.67 4.96
N THR A 271 12.81 -0.24 4.82
CA THR A 271 12.40 1.09 5.28
C THR A 271 12.55 1.18 6.80
N THR A 272 13.33 2.14 7.29
CA THR A 272 13.45 2.43 8.71
C THR A 272 12.14 3.06 9.22
N VAL A 273 11.47 2.37 10.14
CA VAL A 273 10.18 2.81 10.71
C VAL A 273 10.32 3.45 12.08
N ALA A 274 11.48 3.30 12.71
CA ALA A 274 11.83 3.99 13.95
C ALA A 274 13.34 4.22 14.03
N PRO A 275 13.81 5.28 14.68
CA PRO A 275 15.25 5.59 14.77
C PRO A 275 16.05 4.54 15.55
N ASN A 276 15.39 3.78 16.39
CA ASN A 276 15.96 2.64 17.11
C ASN A 276 14.84 1.71 17.63
N GLY A 277 15.21 0.49 18.01
CA GLY A 277 14.30 -0.48 18.62
C GLY A 277 15.07 -1.59 19.32
N LYS A 278 14.46 -2.19 20.34
CA LYS A 278 15.00 -3.38 21.03
C LYS A 278 13.94 -4.45 21.15
N ILE A 279 14.36 -5.69 21.00
CA ILE A 279 13.50 -6.84 21.26
C ILE A 279 13.93 -7.53 22.54
N LEU A 280 12.98 -7.76 23.42
CA LEU A 280 13.17 -8.49 24.66
C LEU A 280 12.41 -9.83 24.60
N ASP A 281 12.96 -10.85 25.22
CA ASP A 281 12.28 -12.12 25.45
C ASP A 281 11.25 -12.03 26.61
N SER A 282 10.54 -13.14 26.89
CA SER A 282 9.57 -13.20 27.99
C SER A 282 10.16 -12.96 29.39
N ASP A 283 11.48 -13.09 29.54
CA ASP A 283 12.19 -12.88 30.79
C ASP A 283 12.79 -11.47 30.91
N GLY A 284 12.59 -10.63 29.88
CA GLY A 284 13.06 -9.25 29.81
C GLY A 284 14.53 -9.11 29.36
N ASN A 285 15.13 -10.17 28.82
CA ASN A 285 16.49 -10.09 28.27
C ASN A 285 16.44 -9.49 26.86
N VAL A 286 17.35 -8.58 26.53
CA VAL A 286 17.50 -8.03 25.18
C VAL A 286 18.07 -9.12 24.26
N ILE A 287 17.30 -9.52 23.26
CA ILE A 287 17.66 -10.55 22.27
C ILE A 287 17.99 -9.99 20.90
N ALA A 288 17.55 -8.76 20.60
CA ALA A 288 17.96 -8.02 19.42
C ALA A 288 17.99 -6.52 19.70
N ASN A 289 18.90 -5.79 19.03
CA ASN A 289 19.04 -4.34 19.22
C ASN A 289 19.29 -3.68 17.84
N TYR A 290 18.41 -2.78 17.44
CA TYR A 290 18.42 -2.01 16.21
C TYR A 290 18.80 -0.56 16.54
N ALA A 291 20.08 -0.32 16.82
CA ALA A 291 20.56 0.98 17.30
C ALA A 291 20.56 2.07 16.19
N ASP A 292 20.75 1.67 14.95
CA ASP A 292 20.87 2.56 13.77
C ASP A 292 19.58 2.65 12.94
N GLY A 293 18.48 2.13 13.48
CA GLY A 293 17.17 2.13 12.85
C GLY A 293 16.48 0.76 12.91
N LEU A 294 15.19 0.76 13.20
CA LEU A 294 14.34 -0.44 13.14
C LEU A 294 13.74 -0.53 11.73
N PRO A 295 14.03 -1.58 10.95
CA PRO A 295 13.42 -1.75 9.63
C PRO A 295 11.96 -2.21 9.75
N ALA A 296 11.16 -1.94 8.73
CA ALA A 296 9.76 -2.34 8.67
C ALA A 296 9.57 -3.87 8.75
N LYS A 297 10.53 -4.62 8.24
CA LYS A 297 10.58 -6.07 8.41
C LYS A 297 11.90 -6.46 9.04
N PHE A 298 11.84 -7.20 10.11
CA PHE A 298 13.01 -7.58 10.88
C PHE A 298 12.96 -9.02 11.34
N ARG A 299 14.15 -9.57 11.62
CA ARG A 299 14.35 -10.96 12.00
C ARG A 299 15.18 -11.03 13.25
N PHE A 300 14.80 -11.91 14.17
CA PHE A 300 15.56 -12.17 15.39
C PHE A 300 15.35 -13.60 15.89
N ASN A 301 16.29 -14.05 16.72
CA ASN A 301 16.21 -15.36 17.38
C ASN A 301 15.83 -15.19 18.85
N MET A 302 14.97 -16.04 19.37
CA MET A 302 14.57 -16.04 20.76
C MET A 302 14.63 -17.45 21.38
N PRO A 303 14.76 -17.56 22.72
CA PRO A 303 14.76 -18.84 23.40
C PRO A 303 13.50 -19.66 23.10
N LYS A 304 13.63 -20.97 22.88
CA LYS A 304 12.52 -21.85 22.50
C LYS A 304 11.39 -21.93 23.54
N ASN A 305 11.69 -21.63 24.79
CA ASN A 305 10.72 -21.62 25.89
C ASN A 305 10.00 -20.27 26.05
N SER A 306 10.43 -19.21 25.35
CA SER A 306 9.76 -17.92 25.39
C SER A 306 8.44 -17.98 24.63
N LYS A 307 7.38 -17.48 25.27
CA LYS A 307 6.00 -17.47 24.71
C LYS A 307 5.56 -16.10 24.23
N SER A 308 6.38 -15.09 24.42
CA SER A 308 6.15 -13.72 23.99
C SER A 308 7.46 -13.02 23.73
N PHE A 309 7.39 -11.95 22.95
CA PHE A 309 8.48 -10.98 22.83
C PHE A 309 7.95 -9.58 22.96
N THR A 310 8.80 -8.64 23.38
CA THR A 310 8.44 -7.23 23.55
C THR A 310 9.34 -6.40 22.65
N LEU A 311 8.72 -5.57 21.81
CA LEU A 311 9.40 -4.51 21.07
C LEU A 311 9.38 -3.24 21.94
N GLU A 312 10.55 -2.73 22.30
CA GLU A 312 10.72 -1.42 22.93
C GLU A 312 11.13 -0.39 21.89
N LEU A 313 10.39 0.72 21.85
CA LEU A 313 10.63 1.92 21.06
C LEU A 313 10.79 3.12 21.97
N ALA A 314 11.26 4.26 21.44
CA ALA A 314 11.40 5.50 22.20
C ALA A 314 10.09 5.97 22.86
N ASN A 315 8.94 5.66 22.23
CA ASN A 315 7.61 6.13 22.65
C ASN A 315 6.78 5.07 23.41
N GLY A 316 7.34 3.89 23.69
CA GLY A 316 6.62 2.83 24.42
C GLY A 316 7.10 1.42 24.07
N SER A 317 6.38 0.43 24.59
CA SER A 317 6.66 -0.97 24.34
C SER A 317 5.41 -1.75 23.95
N ILE A 318 5.55 -2.72 23.06
CA ILE A 318 4.48 -3.58 22.57
C ILE A 318 4.89 -5.03 22.80
N THR A 319 4.05 -5.80 23.48
CA THR A 319 4.30 -7.23 23.74
C THR A 319 3.41 -8.07 22.84
N GLN A 320 4.03 -8.98 22.11
CA GLN A 320 3.36 -9.97 21.28
C GLN A 320 3.42 -11.34 21.91
N ASP A 321 2.24 -11.93 22.13
CA ASP A 321 2.11 -13.34 22.53
C ASP A 321 2.22 -14.24 21.31
N ILE A 322 3.05 -15.27 21.38
CA ILE A 322 3.23 -16.31 20.34
C ILE A 322 2.89 -17.71 20.86
N SER A 323 2.21 -17.81 22.00
CA SER A 323 1.90 -19.10 22.64
C SER A 323 1.05 -20.02 21.77
N GLU A 324 0.25 -19.47 20.82
CA GLU A 324 -0.56 -20.25 19.89
C GLU A 324 0.25 -21.14 18.95
N VAL A 325 1.54 -20.85 18.76
CA VAL A 325 2.44 -21.64 17.90
C VAL A 325 2.79 -22.98 18.54
N PHE A 326 2.56 -23.14 19.84
CA PHE A 326 2.88 -24.34 20.60
C PHE A 326 1.65 -25.24 20.87
N LEU A 327 0.48 -24.84 20.37
CA LEU A 327 -0.76 -25.60 20.49
C LEU A 327 -0.98 -26.51 19.30
#